data_e21844b6ef3c02e84ad639acfb9e138e
#
_entry.id   e21844b6ef3c02e84ad639acfb9e138e
#
_cell.length_a   1.000
_cell.length_b   1.000
_cell.length_c   1.000
_cell.angle_alpha   90.00
_cell.angle_beta   90.00
_cell.angle_gamma   90.00
#
_symmetry.space_group_name_H-M   'P 1'
#
loop_
_entity.id
_entity.type
_entity.pdbx_description
1 polymer ?
#
loop_
_entity_poly.entity_id
_entity_poly.type
_entity_poly.pdbx_seq_one_letter_code
_entity_poly.pdbx_strand_id
1 'polypeptide(L)'
;MTPVTLPPSGHAAWDDLASWWLSRYKPSTQRTYATYLPRWNRWCAGRGIDPLAARRADVELWLHTVSDSGLSRASIAAHYDAVASIYRLAYEEELVVGNPCARVTRPKIHRELQRREVLTVLEYAAFLTTARSLSPTHHAIAVLGGMMGLRATEMATLTVESFGTVRGYATLIVVGKGDKPARVPVPIPALGAVQAAIDDRTAGPLLRTRSGAGMDRRSVHRYVAGTARAAGITRPIGPHALRRTVGTVGLNQGIPLRDVQRLLRHARPETTLGSHDITGEALERHASHRVAGFLAGWTG
;
A
#
# COMPACT_ATOMS: atom_id res chain seq x y z
N MET A 1 -15.97 6.24 -16.54
CA MET A 1 -14.74 5.41 -16.34
C MET A 1 -14.69 4.39 -17.47
N THR A 2 -13.61 4.38 -18.24
CA THR A 2 -13.41 3.40 -19.32
C THR A 2 -13.27 1.99 -18.70
N PRO A 3 -14.00 0.99 -19.21
CA PRO A 3 -13.84 -0.38 -18.74
C PRO A 3 -12.41 -0.86 -18.96
N VAL A 4 -11.90 -1.65 -18.01
CA VAL A 4 -10.58 -2.28 -18.14
C VAL A 4 -10.74 -3.49 -19.03
N THR A 5 -10.14 -3.46 -20.22
CA THR A 5 -10.13 -4.57 -21.17
C THR A 5 -8.78 -5.29 -21.14
N LEU A 6 -8.80 -6.60 -21.36
CA LEU A 6 -7.59 -7.41 -21.56
C LEU A 6 -7.29 -7.49 -23.07
N PRO A 7 -6.00 -7.58 -23.46
CA PRO A 7 -5.64 -7.95 -24.81
C PRO A 7 -6.11 -9.39 -25.08
N PRO A 8 -6.61 -9.69 -26.30
CA PRO A 8 -7.08 -11.03 -26.63
C PRO A 8 -5.94 -12.07 -26.49
N SER A 9 -6.32 -13.26 -26.01
CA SER A 9 -5.39 -14.39 -25.87
C SER A 9 -5.26 -15.22 -27.14
N GLY A 10 -6.22 -15.09 -28.04
CA GLY A 10 -6.42 -15.97 -29.21
C GLY A 10 -7.39 -17.12 -28.93
N HIS A 11 -7.96 -17.22 -27.74
CA HIS A 11 -8.90 -18.26 -27.33
C HIS A 11 -10.21 -17.60 -26.81
N ALA A 12 -11.26 -17.55 -27.61
CA ALA A 12 -12.46 -16.77 -27.31
C ALA A 12 -13.10 -17.14 -25.95
N ALA A 13 -13.27 -18.44 -25.67
CA ALA A 13 -13.86 -18.89 -24.42
C ALA A 13 -13.05 -18.45 -23.17
N TRP A 14 -11.70 -18.42 -23.26
CA TRP A 14 -10.85 -17.90 -22.22
C TRP A 14 -10.97 -16.37 -22.08
N ASP A 15 -11.08 -15.65 -23.19
CA ASP A 15 -11.21 -14.19 -23.19
C ASP A 15 -12.54 -13.76 -22.58
N ASP A 16 -13.63 -14.49 -22.86
CA ASP A 16 -14.94 -14.29 -22.24
C ASP A 16 -14.88 -14.54 -20.72
N LEU A 17 -14.28 -15.66 -20.30
CA LEU A 17 -14.05 -15.95 -18.88
C LEU A 17 -13.22 -14.86 -18.21
N ALA A 18 -12.15 -14.41 -18.85
CA ALA A 18 -11.27 -13.40 -18.29
C ALA A 18 -11.97 -12.04 -18.13
N SER A 19 -12.82 -11.68 -19.09
CA SER A 19 -13.64 -10.46 -19.03
C SER A 19 -14.65 -10.53 -17.89
N TRP A 20 -15.35 -11.65 -17.76
CA TRP A 20 -16.28 -11.88 -16.65
C TRP A 20 -15.55 -11.94 -15.30
N TRP A 21 -14.42 -12.67 -15.20
CA TRP A 21 -13.60 -12.71 -13.99
C TRP A 21 -13.16 -11.31 -13.53
N LEU A 22 -12.73 -10.44 -14.46
CA LEU A 22 -12.37 -9.05 -14.14
C LEU A 22 -13.55 -8.25 -13.61
N SER A 23 -14.76 -8.42 -14.17
CA SER A 23 -15.95 -7.66 -13.79
C SER A 23 -16.34 -7.84 -12.32
N ARG A 24 -15.96 -8.96 -11.70
CA ARG A 24 -16.20 -9.27 -10.27
C ARG A 24 -15.42 -8.41 -9.30
N TYR A 25 -14.43 -7.66 -9.77
CA TYR A 25 -13.51 -6.88 -8.92
C TYR A 25 -13.75 -5.38 -9.03
N LYS A 26 -13.36 -4.66 -7.96
CA LYS A 26 -13.32 -3.20 -7.99
C LYS A 26 -12.32 -2.69 -9.03
N PRO A 27 -12.52 -1.51 -9.62
CA PRO A 27 -11.68 -0.98 -10.72
C PRO A 27 -10.17 -0.96 -10.44
N SER A 28 -9.78 -0.76 -9.18
CA SER A 28 -8.36 -0.81 -8.79
C SER A 28 -7.76 -2.21 -8.90
N THR A 29 -8.51 -3.23 -8.54
CA THR A 29 -8.10 -4.65 -8.64
C THR A 29 -8.13 -5.10 -10.09
N GLN A 30 -9.16 -4.69 -10.87
CA GLN A 30 -9.23 -4.95 -12.31
C GLN A 30 -7.95 -4.49 -13.01
N ARG A 31 -7.52 -3.24 -12.78
CA ARG A 31 -6.27 -2.70 -13.36
C ARG A 31 -5.04 -3.52 -12.98
N THR A 32 -4.98 -3.98 -11.75
CA THR A 32 -3.87 -4.81 -11.28
C THR A 32 -3.84 -6.17 -11.97
N TYR A 33 -4.98 -6.84 -12.05
CA TYR A 33 -5.11 -8.14 -12.70
C TYR A 33 -4.92 -8.06 -14.21
N ALA A 34 -5.41 -6.99 -14.84
CA ALA A 34 -5.14 -6.72 -16.25
C ALA A 34 -3.65 -6.49 -16.57
N THR A 35 -2.83 -6.19 -15.57
CA THR A 35 -1.37 -6.14 -15.73
C THR A 35 -0.74 -7.53 -15.62
N TYR A 36 -1.32 -8.45 -14.84
CA TYR A 36 -0.71 -9.74 -14.54
C TYR A 36 -1.12 -10.86 -15.50
N LEU A 37 -2.42 -10.98 -15.82
CA LEU A 37 -2.94 -12.06 -16.65
C LEU A 37 -2.36 -12.11 -18.07
N PRO A 38 -2.09 -10.99 -18.77
CA PRO A 38 -1.51 -11.04 -20.12
C PRO A 38 -0.14 -11.72 -20.22
N ARG A 39 0.59 -11.83 -19.11
CA ARG A 39 1.86 -12.56 -19.10
C ARG A 39 1.64 -14.07 -19.20
N TRP A 40 0.62 -14.59 -18.55
CA TRP A 40 0.18 -15.97 -18.69
C TRP A 40 -0.32 -16.24 -20.12
N ASN A 41 -1.20 -15.39 -20.64
CA ASN A 41 -1.75 -15.54 -21.98
C ASN A 41 -0.63 -15.59 -23.04
N ARG A 42 0.33 -14.68 -22.99
CA ARG A 42 1.48 -14.68 -23.92
C ARG A 42 2.34 -15.93 -23.80
N TRP A 43 2.50 -16.47 -22.60
CA TRP A 43 3.27 -17.68 -22.39
C TRP A 43 2.55 -18.89 -22.97
N CYS A 44 1.24 -19.01 -22.81
CA CYS A 44 0.41 -20.04 -23.44
C CYS A 44 0.45 -19.94 -24.96
N ALA A 45 0.22 -18.76 -25.51
CA ALA A 45 0.24 -18.52 -26.95
C ALA A 45 1.60 -18.88 -27.58
N GLY A 46 2.71 -18.55 -26.94
CA GLY A 46 4.06 -18.91 -27.40
C GLY A 46 4.36 -20.41 -27.42
N ARG A 47 3.46 -21.23 -26.83
CA ARG A 47 3.55 -22.70 -26.79
C ARG A 47 2.41 -23.41 -27.50
N GLY A 48 1.48 -22.64 -28.09
CA GLY A 48 0.29 -23.21 -28.70
C GLY A 48 -0.65 -23.90 -27.71
N ILE A 49 -0.64 -23.45 -26.43
CA ILE A 49 -1.47 -24.03 -25.37
C ILE A 49 -2.75 -23.19 -25.25
N ASP A 50 -3.91 -23.86 -25.37
CA ASP A 50 -5.17 -23.26 -24.94
C ASP A 50 -5.16 -23.12 -23.41
N PRO A 51 -5.33 -21.90 -22.84
CA PRO A 51 -5.38 -21.74 -21.40
C PRO A 51 -6.43 -22.63 -20.70
N LEU A 52 -7.55 -22.95 -21.33
CA LEU A 52 -8.56 -23.87 -20.74
C LEU A 52 -8.10 -25.34 -20.75
N ALA A 53 -7.12 -25.69 -21.57
CA ALA A 53 -6.52 -27.05 -21.62
C ALA A 53 -5.20 -27.13 -20.84
N ALA A 54 -4.74 -26.03 -20.21
CA ALA A 54 -3.48 -25.98 -19.47
C ALA A 54 -3.48 -26.95 -18.27
N ARG A 55 -2.36 -27.61 -18.06
CA ARG A 55 -2.13 -28.57 -16.99
C ARG A 55 -1.27 -27.98 -15.87
N ARG A 56 -1.22 -28.68 -14.74
CA ARG A 56 -0.34 -28.30 -13.61
C ARG A 56 1.12 -28.05 -14.05
N ALA A 57 1.64 -28.94 -14.89
CA ALA A 57 3.03 -28.80 -15.38
C ALA A 57 3.25 -27.50 -16.15
N ASP A 58 2.24 -27.02 -16.89
CA ASP A 58 2.32 -25.77 -17.64
C ASP A 58 2.41 -24.57 -16.69
N VAL A 59 1.63 -24.59 -15.61
CA VAL A 59 1.68 -23.53 -14.57
C VAL A 59 3.03 -23.54 -13.86
N GLU A 60 3.57 -24.70 -13.52
CA GLU A 60 4.89 -24.83 -12.88
C GLU A 60 6.02 -24.33 -13.80
N LEU A 61 6.02 -24.71 -15.09
CA LEU A 61 6.98 -24.22 -16.08
C LEU A 61 6.88 -22.72 -16.30
N TRP A 62 5.65 -22.19 -16.36
CA TRP A 62 5.45 -20.76 -16.46
C TRP A 62 6.01 -20.01 -15.24
N LEU A 63 5.79 -20.54 -14.02
CA LEU A 63 6.35 -19.94 -12.81
C LEU A 63 7.88 -19.90 -12.82
N HIS A 64 8.55 -20.94 -13.34
CA HIS A 64 10.00 -20.92 -13.56
C HIS A 64 10.38 -19.78 -14.50
N THR A 65 9.73 -19.68 -15.66
CA THR A 65 9.98 -18.58 -16.62
C THR A 65 9.77 -17.20 -16.00
N VAL A 66 8.74 -17.04 -15.15
CA VAL A 66 8.47 -15.78 -14.43
C VAL A 66 9.56 -15.50 -13.38
N SER A 67 10.03 -16.52 -12.70
CA SER A 67 11.10 -16.41 -11.69
C SER A 67 12.42 -15.95 -12.30
N ASP A 68 12.76 -16.46 -13.49
CA ASP A 68 14.00 -16.12 -14.21
C ASP A 68 13.97 -14.73 -14.85
N SER A 69 12.82 -14.07 -14.87
CA SER A 69 12.65 -12.76 -15.50
C SER A 69 13.10 -11.56 -14.65
N GLY A 70 13.79 -11.78 -13.53
CA GLY A 70 14.29 -10.73 -12.63
C GLY A 70 13.20 -9.99 -11.81
N LEU A 71 11.96 -10.48 -11.81
CA LEU A 71 10.91 -9.91 -10.98
C LEU A 71 11.15 -10.20 -9.49
N SER A 72 10.68 -9.28 -8.63
CA SER A 72 10.66 -9.53 -7.20
C SER A 72 9.74 -10.72 -6.85
N ARG A 73 10.08 -11.46 -5.80
CA ARG A 73 9.25 -12.59 -5.30
C ARG A 73 7.79 -12.19 -5.02
N ALA A 74 7.58 -10.96 -4.53
CA ALA A 74 6.23 -10.42 -4.33
C ALA A 74 5.49 -10.23 -5.66
N SER A 75 6.17 -9.77 -6.70
CA SER A 75 5.60 -9.64 -8.05
C SER A 75 5.28 -11.00 -8.66
N ILE A 76 6.17 -11.97 -8.52
CA ILE A 76 5.95 -13.35 -8.99
C ILE A 76 4.72 -13.96 -8.32
N ALA A 77 4.61 -13.83 -7.00
CA ALA A 77 3.45 -14.30 -6.26
C ALA A 77 2.15 -13.61 -6.70
N ALA A 78 2.20 -12.31 -7.02
CA ALA A 78 1.02 -11.59 -7.50
C ALA A 78 0.57 -12.03 -8.90
N HIS A 79 1.51 -12.38 -9.80
CA HIS A 79 1.20 -12.99 -11.09
C HIS A 79 0.52 -14.35 -10.89
N TYR A 80 1.09 -15.19 -10.02
CA TYR A 80 0.49 -16.48 -9.69
C TYR A 80 -0.91 -16.33 -9.09
N ASP A 81 -1.11 -15.42 -8.14
CA ASP A 81 -2.41 -15.19 -7.49
C ASP A 81 -3.50 -14.80 -8.50
N ALA A 82 -3.17 -14.02 -9.54
CA ALA A 82 -4.08 -13.68 -10.61
C ALA A 82 -4.49 -14.92 -11.42
N VAL A 83 -3.50 -15.73 -11.85
CA VAL A 83 -3.73 -16.96 -12.61
C VAL A 83 -4.49 -17.99 -11.78
N ALA A 84 -4.10 -18.20 -10.53
CA ALA A 84 -4.82 -19.12 -9.63
C ALA A 84 -6.26 -18.68 -9.36
N SER A 85 -6.53 -17.37 -9.35
CA SER A 85 -7.86 -16.83 -9.12
C SER A 85 -8.81 -17.08 -10.32
N ILE A 86 -8.32 -16.90 -11.55
CA ILE A 86 -9.15 -17.16 -12.74
C ILE A 86 -9.40 -18.67 -12.92
N TYR A 87 -8.39 -19.53 -12.67
CA TYR A 87 -8.60 -20.98 -12.74
C TYR A 87 -9.50 -21.52 -11.63
N ARG A 88 -9.57 -20.88 -10.47
CA ARG A 88 -10.57 -21.22 -9.47
C ARG A 88 -11.96 -20.97 -10.02
N LEU A 89 -12.18 -19.81 -10.64
CA LEU A 89 -13.46 -19.51 -11.28
C LEU A 89 -13.76 -20.48 -12.43
N ALA A 90 -12.78 -20.76 -13.31
CA ALA A 90 -12.95 -21.71 -14.41
C ALA A 90 -13.38 -23.10 -13.90
N TYR A 91 -12.87 -23.52 -12.76
CA TYR A 91 -13.23 -24.80 -12.14
C TYR A 91 -14.61 -24.75 -11.48
N GLU A 92 -14.95 -23.65 -10.78
CA GLU A 92 -16.27 -23.42 -10.18
C GLU A 92 -17.39 -23.40 -11.24
N GLU A 93 -17.07 -22.98 -12.47
CA GLU A 93 -17.99 -22.89 -13.60
C GLU A 93 -17.86 -24.10 -14.58
N GLU A 94 -17.17 -25.14 -14.15
CA GLU A 94 -17.03 -26.42 -14.91
C GLU A 94 -16.39 -26.24 -16.31
N LEU A 95 -15.69 -25.11 -16.56
CA LEU A 95 -14.98 -24.86 -17.83
C LEU A 95 -13.67 -25.65 -17.94
N VAL A 96 -13.17 -26.17 -16.84
CA VAL A 96 -12.01 -27.07 -16.78
C VAL A 96 -12.29 -28.25 -15.86
N VAL A 97 -11.84 -29.43 -16.27
CA VAL A 97 -12.05 -30.69 -15.52
C VAL A 97 -11.36 -30.67 -14.16
N GLY A 98 -10.26 -29.92 -14.05
CA GLY A 98 -9.49 -29.76 -12.81
C GLY A 98 -8.76 -28.43 -12.77
N ASN A 99 -8.64 -27.85 -11.58
CA ASN A 99 -7.90 -26.60 -11.41
C ASN A 99 -6.37 -26.87 -11.49
N PRO A 100 -5.67 -26.40 -12.54
CA PRO A 100 -4.24 -26.64 -12.72
C PRO A 100 -3.37 -25.99 -11.63
N CYS A 101 -3.89 -25.00 -10.92
CA CYS A 101 -3.20 -24.33 -9.83
C CYS A 101 -3.38 -24.99 -8.45
N ALA A 102 -4.32 -25.95 -8.29
CA ALA A 102 -4.74 -26.47 -6.98
C ALA A 102 -3.59 -27.07 -6.16
N ARG A 103 -2.60 -27.71 -6.81
CA ARG A 103 -1.44 -28.34 -6.17
C ARG A 103 -0.11 -27.68 -6.51
N VAL A 104 -0.14 -26.49 -7.09
CA VAL A 104 1.08 -25.71 -7.36
C VAL A 104 1.42 -24.91 -6.11
N THR A 105 2.68 -25.01 -5.69
CA THR A 105 3.15 -24.25 -4.52
C THR A 105 3.22 -22.77 -4.86
N ARG A 106 2.42 -21.95 -4.17
CA ARG A 106 2.49 -20.50 -4.29
C ARG A 106 3.89 -19.99 -3.96
N PRO A 107 4.50 -19.12 -4.79
CA PRO A 107 5.80 -18.55 -4.50
C PRO A 107 5.84 -17.87 -3.12
N LYS A 108 6.74 -18.32 -2.23
CA LYS A 108 6.89 -17.75 -0.90
C LYS A 108 7.51 -16.36 -1.00
N ILE A 109 6.87 -15.39 -0.40
CA ILE A 109 7.42 -14.05 -0.21
C ILE A 109 8.21 -14.11 1.08
N HIS A 110 9.54 -14.28 0.98
CA HIS A 110 10.39 -14.07 2.14
C HIS A 110 10.34 -12.58 2.47
N ARG A 111 9.69 -12.25 3.57
CA ARG A 111 9.68 -10.88 4.10
C ARG A 111 11.01 -10.52 4.77
N GLU A 112 12.06 -11.24 4.38
CA GLU A 112 13.40 -10.99 4.85
C GLU A 112 13.77 -9.55 4.49
N LEU A 113 13.97 -8.75 5.53
CA LEU A 113 14.95 -7.68 5.65
C LEU A 113 15.18 -6.77 4.42
N GLN A 114 14.22 -6.68 3.48
CA GLN A 114 14.21 -5.48 2.67
C GLN A 114 14.05 -4.34 3.68
N ARG A 115 15.14 -3.62 3.92
CA ARG A 115 15.12 -2.34 4.65
C ARG A 115 14.00 -1.51 4.04
N ARG A 116 12.82 -1.64 4.64
CA ARG A 116 11.66 -0.91 4.17
C ARG A 116 11.96 0.52 4.49
N GLU A 117 12.03 1.35 3.46
CA GLU A 117 12.37 2.75 3.59
C GLU A 117 11.49 3.40 4.65
N VAL A 118 12.12 3.75 5.76
CA VAL A 118 11.55 4.50 6.89
C VAL A 118 12.43 5.72 7.03
N LEU A 119 11.87 6.85 7.35
CA LEU A 119 12.64 8.03 7.69
C LEU A 119 13.09 7.95 9.15
N THR A 120 14.33 8.28 9.42
CA THR A 120 14.76 8.58 10.80
C THR A 120 14.01 9.82 11.30
N VAL A 121 14.01 10.04 12.60
CA VAL A 121 13.39 11.24 13.20
C VAL A 121 14.00 12.51 12.62
N LEU A 122 15.32 12.54 12.43
CA LEU A 122 16.04 13.70 11.86
C LEU A 122 15.69 13.91 10.39
N GLU A 123 15.63 12.84 9.60
CA GLU A 123 15.21 12.94 8.20
C GLU A 123 13.75 13.40 8.06
N TYR A 124 12.88 12.93 8.96
CA TYR A 124 11.49 13.41 8.94
C TYR A 124 11.39 14.87 9.37
N ALA A 125 12.19 15.34 10.32
CA ALA A 125 12.27 16.76 10.71
C ALA A 125 12.75 17.62 9.53
N ALA A 126 13.80 17.21 8.81
CA ALA A 126 14.28 17.88 7.61
C ALA A 126 13.20 17.88 6.50
N PHE A 127 12.54 16.75 6.28
CA PHE A 127 11.44 16.63 5.33
C PHE A 127 10.29 17.59 5.66
N LEU A 128 9.90 17.67 6.93
CA LEU A 128 8.80 18.53 7.39
C LEU A 128 9.14 20.03 7.23
N THR A 129 10.36 20.41 7.61
CA THR A 129 10.86 21.78 7.45
C THR A 129 10.87 22.20 5.99
N THR A 130 11.41 21.34 5.12
CA THR A 130 11.43 21.56 3.67
C THR A 130 10.02 21.62 3.10
N ALA A 131 9.13 20.72 3.51
CA ALA A 131 7.74 20.74 3.05
C ALA A 131 7.05 22.07 3.39
N ARG A 132 7.29 22.59 4.60
CA ARG A 132 6.76 23.89 5.06
C ARG A 132 7.25 25.05 4.21
N SER A 133 8.52 25.05 3.80
CA SER A 133 9.09 26.13 2.96
C SER A 133 8.63 26.07 1.52
N LEU A 134 8.24 24.89 1.00
CA LEU A 134 7.83 24.73 -0.40
C LEU A 134 6.42 25.25 -0.67
N SER A 135 5.42 24.84 0.10
CA SER A 135 4.05 25.36 0.02
C SER A 135 3.15 24.76 1.11
N PRO A 136 1.97 25.39 1.38
CA PRO A 136 0.95 24.83 2.27
C PRO A 136 0.55 23.39 1.90
N THR A 137 0.42 23.09 0.61
CA THR A 137 0.08 21.75 0.13
C THR A 137 1.18 20.71 0.45
N HIS A 138 2.47 21.05 0.27
CA HIS A 138 3.56 20.15 0.65
C HIS A 138 3.57 19.91 2.15
N HIS A 139 3.38 20.96 2.94
CA HIS A 139 3.31 20.86 4.40
C HIS A 139 2.14 20.00 4.86
N ALA A 140 0.94 20.20 4.30
CA ALA A 140 -0.21 19.35 4.60
C ALA A 140 0.04 17.87 4.26
N ILE A 141 0.62 17.55 3.09
CA ILE A 141 1.00 16.17 2.73
C ILE A 141 1.99 15.59 3.74
N ALA A 142 2.98 16.38 4.18
CA ALA A 142 3.96 15.92 5.15
C ALA A 142 3.33 15.53 6.48
N VAL A 143 2.43 16.37 7.03
CA VAL A 143 1.76 16.08 8.31
C VAL A 143 0.72 14.98 8.18
N LEU A 144 -0.08 14.97 7.11
CA LEU A 144 -1.10 13.94 6.87
C LEU A 144 -0.46 12.55 6.71
N GLY A 145 0.65 12.47 5.98
CA GLY A 145 1.38 11.22 5.78
C GLY A 145 2.27 10.83 6.96
N GLY A 146 3.04 11.78 7.49
CA GLY A 146 4.12 11.53 8.45
C GLY A 146 3.77 11.77 9.93
N MET A 147 2.62 12.35 10.25
CA MET A 147 2.10 12.44 11.63
C MET A 147 0.81 11.64 11.79
N MET A 148 -0.09 11.71 10.80
CA MET A 148 -1.39 11.06 10.88
C MET A 148 -1.43 9.70 10.16
N GLY A 149 -0.38 9.35 9.43
CA GLY A 149 -0.23 8.06 8.77
C GLY A 149 -1.27 7.79 7.67
N LEU A 150 -1.78 8.80 6.99
CA LEU A 150 -2.74 8.63 5.90
C LEU A 150 -2.09 7.96 4.67
N ARG A 151 -2.87 7.15 3.95
CA ARG A 151 -2.45 6.59 2.66
C ARG A 151 -2.53 7.64 1.56
N ALA A 152 -1.73 7.50 0.50
CA ALA A 152 -1.78 8.42 -0.65
C ALA A 152 -3.18 8.55 -1.27
N THR A 153 -3.93 7.45 -1.33
CA THR A 153 -5.32 7.48 -1.82
C THR A 153 -6.25 8.19 -0.87
N GLU A 154 -6.07 8.01 0.44
CA GLU A 154 -6.85 8.70 1.47
C GLU A 154 -6.59 10.22 1.40
N MET A 155 -5.31 10.63 1.29
CA MET A 155 -4.94 12.04 1.12
C MET A 155 -5.53 12.66 -0.16
N ALA A 156 -5.48 11.92 -1.27
CA ALA A 156 -5.96 12.39 -2.57
C ALA A 156 -7.49 12.59 -2.63
N THR A 157 -8.23 11.89 -1.77
CA THR A 157 -9.71 11.97 -1.73
C THR A 157 -10.25 12.90 -0.65
N LEU A 158 -9.37 13.53 0.15
CA LEU A 158 -9.80 14.52 1.14
C LEU A 158 -10.39 15.76 0.46
N THR A 159 -11.51 16.22 1.01
CA THR A 159 -12.12 17.48 0.63
C THR A 159 -12.13 18.43 1.82
N VAL A 160 -12.40 19.70 1.58
CA VAL A 160 -12.54 20.72 2.65
C VAL A 160 -13.64 20.32 3.63
N GLU A 161 -14.73 19.77 3.13
CA GLU A 161 -15.86 19.27 3.91
C GLU A 161 -15.53 18.04 4.77
N SER A 162 -14.40 17.38 4.46
CA SER A 162 -13.89 16.29 5.31
C SER A 162 -13.34 16.80 6.65
N PHE A 163 -12.95 18.09 6.71
CA PHE A 163 -12.43 18.72 7.91
C PHE A 163 -13.59 19.26 8.76
N GLY A 164 -13.51 19.10 10.07
CA GLY A 164 -14.51 19.60 10.99
C GLY A 164 -14.08 19.46 12.44
N THR A 165 -14.96 19.83 13.36
CA THR A 165 -14.73 19.78 14.80
C THR A 165 -15.76 18.90 15.48
N VAL A 166 -15.33 18.02 16.38
CA VAL A 166 -16.19 17.18 17.19
C VAL A 166 -15.73 17.23 18.65
N ARG A 167 -16.59 17.61 19.56
CA ARG A 167 -16.28 17.77 21.00
C ARG A 167 -14.99 18.59 21.25
N GLY A 168 -14.80 19.67 20.48
CA GLY A 168 -13.62 20.54 20.58
C GLY A 168 -12.36 20.02 19.87
N TYR A 169 -12.37 18.81 19.32
CA TYR A 169 -11.24 18.26 18.59
C TYR A 169 -11.39 18.48 17.08
N ALA A 170 -10.35 19.01 16.44
CA ALA A 170 -10.27 19.03 14.98
C ALA A 170 -10.18 17.60 14.44
N THR A 171 -10.94 17.30 13.40
CA THR A 171 -11.02 15.94 12.84
C THR A 171 -11.08 15.98 11.32
N LEU A 172 -10.66 14.87 10.69
CA LEU A 172 -10.86 14.59 9.28
C LEU A 172 -11.68 13.31 9.11
N ILE A 173 -12.65 13.33 8.19
CA ILE A 173 -13.31 12.11 7.72
C ILE A 173 -12.47 11.54 6.58
N VAL A 174 -11.93 10.36 6.79
CA VAL A 174 -11.04 9.68 5.84
C VAL A 174 -11.74 8.44 5.33
N VAL A 175 -11.89 8.31 4.01
CA VAL A 175 -12.46 7.11 3.39
C VAL A 175 -11.34 6.11 3.09
N GLY A 176 -11.37 4.98 3.75
CA GLY A 176 -10.38 3.91 3.64
C GLY A 176 -10.70 2.87 2.56
N LYS A 177 -9.90 1.80 2.55
CA LYS A 177 -10.17 0.63 1.68
C LYS A 177 -11.54 0.03 2.01
N GLY A 178 -12.37 -0.16 0.97
CA GLY A 178 -13.72 -0.70 1.12
C GLY A 178 -14.78 0.36 1.37
N ASP A 179 -14.45 1.62 1.09
CA ASP A 179 -15.36 2.78 1.20
C ASP A 179 -15.90 3.01 2.61
N LYS A 180 -15.15 2.55 3.63
CA LYS A 180 -15.51 2.75 5.04
C LYS A 180 -14.96 4.08 5.53
N PRO A 181 -15.81 5.04 5.90
CA PRO A 181 -15.38 6.30 6.49
C PRO A 181 -14.85 6.06 7.91
N ALA A 182 -13.78 6.77 8.25
CA ALA A 182 -13.24 6.82 9.59
C ALA A 182 -12.97 8.27 9.99
N ARG A 183 -13.40 8.65 11.19
CA ARG A 183 -13.05 9.94 11.76
C ARG A 183 -11.70 9.86 12.44
N VAL A 184 -10.77 10.72 12.03
CA VAL A 184 -9.40 10.75 12.51
C VAL A 184 -9.13 12.10 13.16
N PRO A 185 -8.65 12.18 14.40
CA PRO A 185 -8.29 13.45 15.01
C PRO A 185 -7.09 14.06 14.28
N VAL A 186 -7.12 15.39 14.15
CA VAL A 186 -6.00 16.19 13.64
C VAL A 186 -5.22 16.71 14.86
N PRO A 187 -4.00 16.24 15.10
CA PRO A 187 -3.22 16.70 16.23
C PRO A 187 -2.81 18.17 16.05
N ILE A 188 -2.66 18.90 17.17
CA ILE A 188 -2.33 20.34 17.16
C ILE A 188 -1.15 20.67 16.23
N PRO A 189 -0.03 19.93 16.22
CA PRO A 189 1.09 20.24 15.31
C PRO A 189 0.74 20.14 13.82
N ALA A 190 -0.30 19.37 13.46
CA ALA A 190 -0.75 19.20 12.07
C ALA A 190 -1.85 20.19 11.68
N LEU A 191 -2.55 20.77 12.67
CA LEU A 191 -3.76 21.58 12.44
C LEU A 191 -3.47 22.79 11.55
N GLY A 192 -2.45 23.58 11.88
CA GLY A 192 -2.09 24.76 11.10
C GLY A 192 -1.72 24.43 9.63
N ALA A 193 -1.07 23.29 9.39
CA ALA A 193 -0.73 22.86 8.03
C ALA A 193 -1.98 22.47 7.22
N VAL A 194 -2.94 21.80 7.87
CA VAL A 194 -4.21 21.43 7.23
C VAL A 194 -5.04 22.66 6.93
N GLN A 195 -5.16 23.59 7.88
CA GLN A 195 -5.88 24.85 7.70
C GLN A 195 -5.25 25.71 6.60
N ALA A 196 -3.94 25.87 6.59
CA ALA A 196 -3.23 26.60 5.54
C ALA A 196 -3.40 25.99 4.13
N ALA A 197 -3.59 24.67 4.05
CA ALA A 197 -3.89 24.01 2.77
C ALA A 197 -5.35 24.16 2.34
N ILE A 198 -6.27 24.35 3.28
CA ILE A 198 -7.67 24.65 3.03
C ILE A 198 -7.81 26.12 2.60
N ASP A 199 -7.06 27.01 3.26
CA ASP A 199 -7.16 28.46 3.05
C ASP A 199 -8.60 28.95 3.31
N ASP A 200 -9.10 29.93 2.58
CA ASP A 200 -10.47 30.45 2.71
C ASP A 200 -11.56 29.62 2.02
N ARG A 201 -11.19 28.42 1.55
CA ARG A 201 -12.12 27.55 0.82
C ARG A 201 -13.12 26.87 1.74
N THR A 202 -14.36 26.85 1.30
CA THR A 202 -15.47 26.17 1.98
C THR A 202 -15.81 24.82 1.37
N ALA A 203 -15.31 24.51 0.16
CA ALA A 203 -15.62 23.28 -0.55
C ALA A 203 -14.52 22.83 -1.51
N GLY A 204 -14.60 21.56 -1.91
CA GLY A 204 -13.77 20.95 -2.94
C GLY A 204 -12.49 20.26 -2.41
N PRO A 205 -11.55 19.88 -3.28
CA PRO A 205 -10.38 19.09 -2.87
C PRO A 205 -9.54 19.80 -1.81
N LEU A 206 -9.22 19.13 -0.69
CA LEU A 206 -8.36 19.68 0.36
C LEU A 206 -6.97 19.92 -0.20
N LEU A 207 -6.39 18.91 -0.85
CA LEU A 207 -5.07 19.00 -1.48
C LEU A 207 -5.20 19.35 -2.97
N ARG A 208 -4.55 20.42 -3.38
CA ARG A 208 -4.54 20.88 -4.77
C ARG A 208 -3.14 20.82 -5.38
N THR A 209 -3.09 20.55 -6.67
CA THR A 209 -1.89 20.71 -7.48
C THR A 209 -1.59 22.21 -7.71
N ARG A 210 -0.43 22.51 -8.27
CA ARG A 210 -0.06 23.89 -8.63
C ARG A 210 -1.04 24.55 -9.61
N SER A 211 -1.75 23.76 -10.43
CA SER A 211 -2.80 24.25 -11.33
C SER A 211 -4.16 24.42 -10.67
N GLY A 212 -4.28 24.21 -9.37
CA GLY A 212 -5.55 24.30 -8.63
C GLY A 212 -6.42 23.05 -8.69
N ALA A 213 -6.10 22.07 -9.52
CA ALA A 213 -6.84 20.82 -9.61
C ALA A 213 -6.65 19.94 -8.36
N GLY A 214 -7.64 19.10 -8.05
CA GLY A 214 -7.51 18.09 -6.99
C GLY A 214 -6.37 17.11 -7.28
N MET A 215 -5.71 16.65 -6.22
CA MET A 215 -4.64 15.67 -6.35
C MET A 215 -5.16 14.27 -6.60
N ASP A 216 -4.47 13.53 -7.43
CA ASP A 216 -4.56 12.08 -7.51
C ASP A 216 -3.44 11.41 -6.70
N ARG A 217 -3.49 10.08 -6.58
CA ARG A 217 -2.46 9.29 -5.90
C ARG A 217 -1.05 9.53 -6.47
N ARG A 218 -0.94 9.70 -7.80
CA ARG A 218 0.36 9.91 -8.47
C ARG A 218 0.92 11.29 -8.14
N SER A 219 0.07 12.30 -8.06
CA SER A 219 0.44 13.65 -7.65
C SER A 219 0.95 13.66 -6.22
N VAL A 220 0.24 13.04 -5.28
CA VAL A 220 0.73 12.89 -3.88
C VAL A 220 2.11 12.22 -3.85
N HIS A 221 2.32 11.17 -4.66
CA HIS A 221 3.62 10.50 -4.73
C HIS A 221 4.73 11.43 -5.25
N ARG A 222 4.46 12.21 -6.31
CA ARG A 222 5.43 13.18 -6.87
C ARG A 222 5.80 14.27 -5.87
N TYR A 223 4.81 14.78 -5.13
CA TYR A 223 5.05 15.79 -4.10
C TYR A 223 5.93 15.24 -2.98
N VAL A 224 5.64 14.06 -2.46
CA VAL A 224 6.48 13.41 -1.43
C VAL A 224 7.90 13.18 -1.95
N ALA A 225 8.05 12.61 -3.15
CA ALA A 225 9.37 12.35 -3.72
C ALA A 225 10.16 13.64 -4.01
N GLY A 226 9.48 14.70 -4.45
CA GLY A 226 10.07 16.02 -4.65
C GLY A 226 10.54 16.65 -3.35
N THR A 227 9.70 16.63 -2.30
CA THR A 227 10.06 17.12 -0.97
C THR A 227 11.25 16.37 -0.38
N ALA A 228 11.27 15.04 -0.49
CA ALA A 228 12.37 14.22 0.01
C ALA A 228 13.71 14.60 -0.64
N ARG A 229 13.73 14.75 -1.96
CA ARG A 229 14.93 15.21 -2.68
C ARG A 229 15.36 16.61 -2.25
N ALA A 230 14.41 17.54 -2.13
CA ALA A 230 14.71 18.90 -1.67
C ALA A 230 15.21 18.93 -0.21
N ALA A 231 14.81 17.96 0.61
CA ALA A 231 15.31 17.78 1.99
C ALA A 231 16.66 17.04 2.06
N GLY A 232 17.32 16.77 0.92
CA GLY A 232 18.61 16.07 0.88
C GLY A 232 18.54 14.56 1.08
N ILE A 233 17.34 13.95 1.02
CA ILE A 233 17.19 12.50 1.17
C ILE A 233 17.40 11.86 -0.20
N THR A 234 18.51 11.15 -0.37
CA THR A 234 18.97 10.62 -1.67
C THR A 234 18.24 9.36 -2.10
N ARG A 235 17.72 8.57 -1.15
CA ARG A 235 16.97 7.36 -1.48
C ARG A 235 15.51 7.68 -1.87
N PRO A 236 14.87 6.82 -2.69
CA PRO A 236 13.48 7.03 -3.10
C PRO A 236 12.53 7.01 -1.90
N ILE A 237 11.81 8.09 -1.64
CA ILE A 237 10.78 8.18 -0.60
C ILE A 237 9.41 8.37 -1.23
N GLY A 238 8.47 7.51 -0.84
CA GLY A 238 7.07 7.63 -1.23
C GLY A 238 6.14 7.78 -0.02
N PRO A 239 4.85 8.05 -0.25
CA PRO A 239 3.87 8.26 0.83
C PRO A 239 3.78 7.09 1.82
N HIS A 240 4.08 5.87 1.35
CA HIS A 240 4.06 4.70 2.21
C HIS A 240 5.23 4.67 3.20
N ALA A 241 6.38 5.27 2.84
CA ALA A 241 7.50 5.47 3.75
C ALA A 241 7.12 6.40 4.91
N LEU A 242 6.48 7.55 4.63
CA LEU A 242 5.98 8.45 5.66
C LEU A 242 5.05 7.73 6.66
N ARG A 243 4.10 6.97 6.13
CA ARG A 243 3.17 6.20 6.96
C ARG A 243 3.87 5.12 7.81
N ARG A 244 4.89 4.45 7.26
CA ARG A 244 5.70 3.49 8.03
C ARG A 244 6.48 4.18 9.13
N THR A 245 7.05 5.35 8.84
CA THR A 245 7.76 6.16 9.83
C THR A 245 6.89 6.41 11.07
N VAL A 246 5.61 6.80 10.89
CA VAL A 246 4.67 6.99 12.00
C VAL A 246 4.55 5.72 12.85
N GLY A 247 4.35 4.57 12.20
CA GLY A 247 4.20 3.30 12.91
C GLY A 247 5.47 2.86 13.61
N THR A 248 6.62 2.98 12.96
CA THR A 248 7.93 2.63 13.53
C THR A 248 8.26 3.53 14.72
N VAL A 249 8.12 4.85 14.56
CA VAL A 249 8.31 5.81 15.66
C VAL A 249 7.35 5.51 16.82
N GLY A 250 6.06 5.27 16.53
CA GLY A 250 5.09 4.96 17.57
C GLY A 250 5.46 3.72 18.38
N LEU A 251 5.83 2.62 17.72
CA LEU A 251 6.26 1.39 18.40
C LEU A 251 7.56 1.59 19.17
N ASN A 252 8.53 2.33 18.60
CA ASN A 252 9.79 2.63 19.25
C ASN A 252 9.63 3.53 20.49
N GLN A 253 8.63 4.39 20.51
CA GLN A 253 8.26 5.21 21.69
C GLN A 253 7.42 4.43 22.71
N GLY A 254 7.20 3.13 22.50
CA GLY A 254 6.47 2.28 23.43
C GLY A 254 4.94 2.43 23.37
N ILE A 255 4.41 3.09 22.32
CA ILE A 255 2.96 3.15 22.12
C ILE A 255 2.44 1.73 21.88
N PRO A 256 1.39 1.29 22.60
CA PRO A 256 0.85 -0.05 22.44
C PRO A 256 0.51 -0.38 20.98
N LEU A 257 0.86 -1.59 20.54
CA LEU A 257 0.62 -2.06 19.16
C LEU A 257 -0.81 -1.81 18.69
N ARG A 258 -1.78 -2.02 19.57
CA ARG A 258 -3.20 -1.82 19.27
C ARG A 258 -3.53 -0.36 18.93
N ASP A 259 -2.88 0.60 19.58
CA ASP A 259 -3.11 2.02 19.35
C ASP A 259 -2.40 2.48 18.09
N VAL A 260 -1.20 1.97 17.81
CA VAL A 260 -0.53 2.16 16.50
C VAL A 260 -1.34 1.53 15.37
N GLN A 261 -1.93 0.34 15.58
CA GLN A 261 -2.83 -0.30 14.63
C GLN A 261 -4.06 0.57 14.34
N ARG A 262 -4.67 1.14 15.38
CA ARG A 262 -5.82 2.06 15.25
C ARG A 262 -5.43 3.34 14.50
N LEU A 263 -4.31 3.97 14.88
CA LEU A 263 -3.78 5.16 14.20
C LEU A 263 -3.61 4.90 12.70
N LEU A 264 -3.01 3.76 12.35
CA LEU A 264 -2.78 3.37 10.97
C LEU A 264 -4.01 2.75 10.29
N ARG A 265 -5.07 2.48 11.00
CA ARG A 265 -6.29 1.84 10.45
C ARG A 265 -5.96 0.54 9.71
N HIS A 266 -5.13 -0.31 10.33
CA HIS A 266 -4.82 -1.64 9.83
C HIS A 266 -5.88 -2.64 10.31
N ALA A 267 -6.44 -3.40 9.36
CA ALA A 267 -7.47 -4.40 9.68
C ALA A 267 -6.91 -5.58 10.49
N ARG A 268 -5.61 -5.87 10.37
CA ARG A 268 -4.93 -6.98 11.02
C ARG A 268 -3.67 -6.51 11.74
N PRO A 269 -3.39 -6.98 12.98
CA PRO A 269 -2.17 -6.65 13.72
C PRO A 269 -0.89 -7.02 12.98
N GLU A 270 -0.90 -8.16 12.27
CA GLU A 270 0.25 -8.64 11.49
C GLU A 270 0.67 -7.63 10.40
N THR A 271 -0.29 -6.84 9.90
CA THR A 271 0.01 -5.76 8.95
C THR A 271 0.83 -4.65 9.62
N THR A 272 0.56 -4.36 10.88
CA THR A 272 1.31 -3.36 11.66
C THR A 272 2.71 -3.89 11.97
N LEU A 273 2.84 -5.09 12.52
CA LEU A 273 4.12 -5.72 12.82
C LEU A 273 4.98 -5.93 11.57
N GLY A 274 4.38 -6.46 10.50
CA GLY A 274 5.11 -6.75 9.27
C GLY A 274 5.41 -5.53 8.39
N SER A 275 4.91 -4.33 8.70
CA SER A 275 5.17 -3.10 7.96
C SER A 275 6.20 -2.20 8.63
N HIS A 276 6.64 -2.52 9.84
CA HIS A 276 7.63 -1.74 10.60
C HIS A 276 8.96 -2.46 10.63
N ASP A 277 10.01 -1.70 10.48
CA ASP A 277 11.38 -2.21 10.56
C ASP A 277 11.75 -2.41 12.04
N ILE A 278 12.02 -3.66 12.41
CA ILE A 278 12.46 -4.05 13.76
C ILE A 278 14.00 -4.16 13.77
N THR A 279 14.70 -3.58 12.80
CA THR A 279 16.14 -3.75 12.63
C THR A 279 16.97 -2.82 13.53
N GLY A 280 18.10 -3.30 14.02
CA GLY A 280 19.13 -2.57 14.73
C GLY A 280 18.76 -2.14 16.16
N GLU A 281 17.75 -1.29 16.30
CA GLU A 281 17.22 -0.86 17.63
C GLU A 281 16.55 -2.01 18.40
N ALA A 282 16.19 -3.10 17.72
CA ALA A 282 15.59 -4.27 18.36
C ALA A 282 16.57 -5.02 19.29
N LEU A 283 17.87 -4.97 19.02
CA LEU A 283 18.87 -5.56 19.91
C LEU A 283 19.05 -4.72 21.18
N GLU A 284 19.10 -3.40 21.04
CA GLU A 284 19.21 -2.49 22.19
C GLU A 284 17.96 -2.49 23.07
N ARG A 285 16.79 -2.70 22.45
CA ARG A 285 15.48 -2.73 23.12
C ARG A 285 14.89 -4.12 23.25
N HIS A 286 15.71 -5.16 23.08
CA HIS A 286 15.23 -6.54 23.17
C HIS A 286 14.59 -6.79 24.54
N ALA A 287 13.44 -7.45 24.53
CA ALA A 287 12.67 -7.72 25.75
C ALA A 287 13.50 -8.40 26.85
N SER A 288 14.55 -9.15 26.47
CA SER A 288 15.48 -9.77 27.42
C SER A 288 16.14 -8.78 28.36
N HIS A 289 16.48 -7.57 27.91
CA HIS A 289 17.10 -6.55 28.75
C HIS A 289 16.14 -6.07 29.85
N ARG A 290 14.88 -5.84 29.48
CA ARG A 290 13.83 -5.44 30.42
C ARG A 290 13.45 -6.56 31.36
N VAL A 291 13.31 -7.79 30.85
CA VAL A 291 13.01 -8.98 31.65
C VAL A 291 14.17 -9.28 32.61
N ALA A 292 15.42 -9.23 32.12
CA ALA A 292 16.60 -9.43 32.98
C ALA A 292 16.70 -8.36 34.06
N GLY A 293 16.49 -7.08 33.73
CA GLY A 293 16.46 -6.00 34.71
C GLY A 293 15.36 -6.17 35.76
N PHE A 294 14.17 -6.60 35.36
CA PHE A 294 13.07 -6.88 36.27
C PHE A 294 13.40 -8.06 37.20
N LEU A 295 13.87 -9.18 36.65
CA LEU A 295 14.20 -10.38 37.42
C LEU A 295 15.42 -10.16 38.34
N ALA A 296 16.43 -9.41 37.89
CA ALA A 296 17.59 -9.06 38.72
C ALA A 296 17.22 -8.21 39.94
N GLY A 297 16.16 -7.41 39.85
CA GLY A 297 15.63 -6.64 40.96
C GLY A 297 14.98 -7.50 42.06
N TRP A 298 14.73 -8.79 41.80
CA TRP A 298 14.12 -9.74 42.77
C TRP A 298 15.16 -10.71 43.40
N THR A 299 16.41 -10.63 42.97
CA THR A 299 17.51 -11.51 43.47
C THR A 299 18.45 -10.79 44.45
N GLY A 300 18.07 -9.60 44.92
CA GLY A 300 18.78 -8.80 45.92
C GLY A 300 18.11 -8.82 47.29
#